data_712823fe43c4a32c5426239794ac1717
#
_entry.id   712823fe43c4a32c5426239794ac1717
#
_cell.length_a   1.000
_cell.length_b   1.000
_cell.length_c   1.000
_cell.angle_alpha   90.00
_cell.angle_beta   90.00
_cell.angle_gamma   90.00
#
_symmetry.space_group_name_H-M   'P 1'
#
loop_
_entity.id
_entity.type
_entity.pdbx_description
1 polymer ?
#
loop_
_entity_poly.entity_id
_entity_poly.type
_entity_poly.pdbx_seq_one_letter_code
_entity_poly.pdbx_strand_id
1 'polypeptide(L)'
;YIGPTFQQAKDIMWNMLKELLHGTDLIETTHENTATMKLVNGRRISLKGSDRPDTLRGVGLAYVVLDEYASMKVEVWEQIIRPTLADVQGGALFIGTPAGKNHFYDLYLAAEKDEDWESFQYTSTDNPLIDPKEVEVARRTMSTQAFRQEFEASFVSFTGGIFKNEWIKYDDEEPEDGNFVIAVDPAGYESVE
;
A
#
# COMPACT_ATOMS: atom_id res chain seq x y z
N TYR A 1 7.08 -11.22 4.49
CA TYR A 1 6.42 -9.95 4.81
C TYR A 1 7.36 -8.79 4.51
N ILE A 2 6.85 -7.80 3.81
CA ILE A 2 7.59 -6.60 3.39
C ILE A 2 6.82 -5.38 3.89
N GLY A 3 7.47 -4.57 4.73
CA GLY A 3 6.98 -3.25 5.13
C GLY A 3 7.70 -2.13 4.39
N PRO A 4 7.34 -0.86 4.61
CA PRO A 4 8.01 0.29 4.00
C PRO A 4 9.51 0.31 4.29
N THR A 5 9.89 0.05 5.55
CA THR A 5 11.27 -0.14 5.97
C THR A 5 11.45 -1.44 6.74
N PHE A 6 12.67 -1.98 6.80
CA PHE A 6 12.95 -3.17 7.58
C PHE A 6 12.65 -2.97 9.08
N GLN A 7 12.95 -1.79 9.62
CA GLN A 7 12.68 -1.49 11.02
C GLN A 7 11.19 -1.51 11.33
N GLN A 8 10.36 -0.86 10.48
CA GLN A 8 8.90 -0.88 10.63
C GLN A 8 8.33 -2.30 10.52
N ALA A 9 8.77 -3.08 9.52
CA ALA A 9 8.36 -4.47 9.37
C ALA A 9 8.66 -5.28 10.63
N LYS A 10 9.84 -5.07 11.23
CA LYS A 10 10.27 -5.76 12.44
C LYS A 10 9.47 -5.32 13.66
N ASP A 11 9.27 -4.02 13.85
CA ASP A 11 8.55 -3.47 15.00
C ASP A 11 7.08 -3.91 15.01
N ILE A 12 6.45 -3.97 13.84
CA ILE A 12 5.04 -4.36 13.71
C ILE A 12 4.87 -5.88 13.82
N MET A 13 5.61 -6.65 13.03
CA MET A 13 5.27 -8.05 12.79
C MET A 13 6.13 -9.05 13.58
N TRP A 14 7.36 -8.69 13.99
CA TRP A 14 8.30 -9.69 14.52
C TRP A 14 7.84 -10.32 15.82
N ASN A 15 7.40 -9.52 16.78
CA ASN A 15 6.92 -10.03 18.06
C ASN A 15 5.60 -10.78 17.90
N MET A 16 4.68 -10.25 17.11
CA MET A 16 3.41 -10.90 16.80
C MET A 16 3.63 -12.29 16.17
N LEU A 17 4.58 -12.39 15.22
CA LEU A 17 4.92 -13.67 14.60
C LEU A 17 5.51 -14.67 15.62
N LYS A 18 6.37 -14.20 16.53
CA LYS A 18 6.90 -15.02 17.61
C LYS A 18 5.81 -15.52 18.55
N GLU A 19 4.89 -14.64 18.92
CA GLU A 19 3.76 -14.99 19.80
C GLU A 19 2.83 -16.00 19.13
N LEU A 20 2.49 -15.75 17.85
CA LEU A 20 1.62 -16.65 17.08
C LEU A 20 2.19 -18.06 16.93
N LEU A 21 3.50 -18.17 16.80
CA LEU A 21 4.19 -19.45 16.60
C LEU A 21 4.73 -20.04 17.94
N HIS A 22 4.56 -19.33 19.04
CA HIS A 22 5.00 -19.82 20.36
C HIS A 22 4.28 -21.11 20.74
N GLY A 23 5.05 -22.10 21.21
CA GLY A 23 4.49 -23.40 21.61
C GLY A 23 4.06 -24.30 20.45
N THR A 24 4.30 -23.88 19.21
CA THR A 24 4.18 -24.76 18.03
C THR A 24 5.55 -25.41 17.77
N ASP A 25 5.56 -26.66 17.37
CA ASP A 25 6.80 -27.36 16.96
C ASP A 25 7.20 -27.01 15.52
N LEU A 26 6.79 -25.83 15.01
CA LEU A 26 7.01 -25.43 13.63
C LEU A 26 8.34 -24.73 13.39
N ILE A 27 8.95 -24.14 14.42
CA ILE A 27 10.17 -23.34 14.30
C ILE A 27 11.39 -24.20 14.59
N GLU A 28 12.30 -24.30 13.61
CA GLU A 28 13.62 -24.93 13.78
C GLU A 28 14.64 -23.95 14.35
N THR A 29 14.76 -22.75 13.77
CA THR A 29 15.67 -21.69 14.24
C THR A 29 15.10 -20.31 14.01
N THR A 30 15.51 -19.36 14.86
CA THR A 30 15.13 -17.94 14.79
C THR A 30 16.39 -17.06 14.76
N HIS A 31 16.43 -16.13 13.83
CA HIS A 31 17.52 -15.16 13.66
C HIS A 31 17.01 -13.74 13.89
N GLU A 32 17.21 -13.22 15.07
CA GLU A 32 16.71 -11.90 15.52
C GLU A 32 17.22 -10.74 14.67
N ASN A 33 18.50 -10.75 14.29
CA ASN A 33 19.11 -9.64 13.55
C ASN A 33 18.56 -9.51 12.12
N THR A 34 18.24 -10.63 11.48
CA THR A 34 17.72 -10.66 10.11
C THR A 34 16.20 -10.84 10.06
N ALA A 35 15.56 -10.90 11.24
CA ALA A 35 14.13 -11.17 11.40
C ALA A 35 13.67 -12.34 10.49
N THR A 36 14.34 -13.47 10.63
CA THR A 36 14.10 -14.66 9.81
C THR A 36 13.88 -15.87 10.71
N MET A 37 12.84 -16.64 10.44
CA MET A 37 12.56 -17.94 11.06
C MET A 37 12.71 -19.03 10.00
N LYS A 38 13.43 -20.09 10.36
CA LYS A 38 13.47 -21.32 9.57
C LYS A 38 12.47 -22.31 10.19
N LEU A 39 11.65 -22.89 9.36
CA LEU A 39 10.65 -23.87 9.77
C LEU A 39 11.21 -25.29 9.64
N VAL A 40 10.65 -26.23 10.41
CA VAL A 40 11.04 -27.65 10.42
C VAL A 40 10.89 -28.33 9.04
N ASN A 41 10.05 -27.80 8.15
CA ASN A 41 9.92 -28.27 6.78
C ASN A 41 10.95 -27.65 5.80
N GLY A 42 11.95 -26.93 6.31
CA GLY A 42 12.99 -26.25 5.54
C GLY A 42 12.62 -24.90 4.95
N ARG A 43 11.35 -24.49 5.02
CA ARG A 43 10.89 -23.16 4.54
C ARG A 43 11.32 -22.06 5.50
N ARG A 44 11.23 -20.81 5.02
CA ARG A 44 11.60 -19.63 5.83
C ARG A 44 10.48 -18.60 5.81
N ILE A 45 10.30 -17.93 6.94
CA ILE A 45 9.54 -16.70 7.05
C ILE A 45 10.53 -15.58 7.30
N SER A 46 10.52 -14.53 6.51
CA SER A 46 11.45 -13.41 6.62
C SER A 46 10.71 -12.08 6.59
N LEU A 47 11.15 -11.13 7.40
CA LEU A 47 10.71 -9.75 7.33
C LEU A 47 11.72 -8.93 6.56
N LYS A 48 11.24 -8.02 5.71
CA LYS A 48 12.06 -7.19 4.82
C LYS A 48 11.51 -5.76 4.76
N GLY A 49 12.35 -4.83 4.30
CA GLY A 49 11.94 -3.47 3.96
C GLY A 49 11.97 -3.24 2.46
N SER A 50 11.03 -2.45 1.95
CA SER A 50 10.99 -2.03 0.54
C SER A 50 11.92 -0.84 0.26
N ASP A 51 12.45 -0.19 1.29
CA ASP A 51 13.43 0.90 1.20
C ASP A 51 14.76 0.48 0.57
N ARG A 52 15.07 -0.82 0.60
CA ARG A 52 16.26 -1.41 -0.04
C ARG A 52 15.86 -2.51 -1.01
N PRO A 53 15.34 -2.16 -2.19
CA PRO A 53 14.74 -3.10 -3.13
C PRO A 53 15.70 -4.23 -3.57
N ASP A 54 17.00 -3.94 -3.69
CA ASP A 54 17.99 -4.93 -4.12
C ASP A 54 18.15 -6.11 -3.14
N THR A 55 17.81 -5.91 -1.86
CA THR A 55 17.84 -6.99 -0.86
C THR A 55 16.72 -8.01 -1.03
N LEU A 56 15.73 -7.70 -1.86
CA LEU A 56 14.60 -8.55 -2.18
C LEU A 56 14.83 -9.45 -3.39
N ARG A 57 15.92 -9.20 -4.14
CA ARG A 57 16.29 -9.99 -5.34
C ARG A 57 16.89 -11.35 -4.96
N GLY A 58 16.72 -12.33 -5.83
CA GLY A 58 17.42 -13.63 -5.76
C GLY A 58 16.88 -14.59 -4.70
N VAL A 59 15.69 -14.34 -4.12
CA VAL A 59 15.03 -15.27 -3.20
C VAL A 59 13.77 -15.82 -3.87
N GLY A 60 13.63 -17.14 -3.97
CA GLY A 60 12.38 -17.76 -4.41
C GLY A 60 11.29 -17.51 -3.38
N LEU A 61 10.20 -16.87 -3.80
CA LEU A 61 9.06 -16.53 -2.93
C LEU A 61 7.85 -17.39 -3.27
N ALA A 62 7.43 -18.22 -2.33
CA ALA A 62 6.16 -18.95 -2.46
C ALA A 62 4.95 -18.06 -2.14
N TYR A 63 5.14 -17.09 -1.24
CA TYR A 63 4.11 -16.12 -0.87
C TYR A 63 4.75 -14.85 -0.34
N VAL A 64 4.10 -13.71 -0.59
CA VAL A 64 4.53 -12.41 -0.06
C VAL A 64 3.35 -11.61 0.47
N VAL A 65 3.56 -10.91 1.57
CA VAL A 65 2.66 -9.87 2.07
C VAL A 65 3.39 -8.54 1.92
N LEU A 66 2.79 -7.60 1.19
CA LEU A 66 3.28 -6.21 1.07
C LEU A 66 2.33 -5.33 1.90
N ASP A 67 2.84 -4.88 3.04
CA ASP A 67 2.08 -4.07 3.99
C ASP A 67 2.40 -2.59 3.83
N GLU A 68 1.40 -1.73 3.93
CA GLU A 68 1.47 -0.31 3.56
C GLU A 68 1.90 -0.10 2.10
N TYR A 69 1.35 -0.92 1.20
CA TYR A 69 1.75 -0.95 -0.21
C TYR A 69 1.61 0.41 -0.90
N ALA A 70 0.62 1.21 -0.53
CA ALA A 70 0.42 2.56 -1.06
C ALA A 70 1.64 3.49 -0.88
N SER A 71 2.49 3.21 0.11
CA SER A 71 3.71 3.98 0.41
C SER A 71 4.98 3.42 -0.23
N MET A 72 4.90 2.22 -0.84
CA MET A 72 6.04 1.59 -1.49
C MET A 72 6.24 2.16 -2.90
N LYS A 73 7.46 2.02 -3.44
CA LYS A 73 7.72 2.30 -4.85
C LYS A 73 7.12 1.19 -5.71
N VAL A 74 6.49 1.56 -6.81
CA VAL A 74 5.85 0.61 -7.74
C VAL A 74 6.82 -0.44 -8.30
N GLU A 75 8.09 -0.04 -8.50
CA GLU A 75 9.16 -0.92 -9.01
C GLU A 75 9.44 -2.10 -8.09
N VAL A 76 9.15 -1.99 -6.79
CA VAL A 76 9.30 -3.11 -5.84
C VAL A 76 8.42 -4.28 -6.27
N TRP A 77 7.20 -4.01 -6.66
CA TRP A 77 6.31 -5.04 -7.18
C TRP A 77 6.69 -5.46 -8.59
N GLU A 78 6.69 -4.53 -9.52
CA GLU A 78 6.77 -4.83 -10.95
C GLU A 78 8.10 -5.44 -11.38
N GLN A 79 9.22 -4.94 -10.83
CA GLN A 79 10.55 -5.32 -11.28
C GLN A 79 11.24 -6.36 -10.40
N ILE A 80 10.74 -6.59 -9.17
CA ILE A 80 11.41 -7.44 -8.20
C ILE A 80 10.52 -8.58 -7.74
N ILE A 81 9.39 -8.26 -7.11
CA ILE A 81 8.57 -9.28 -6.44
C ILE A 81 7.79 -10.11 -7.46
N ARG A 82 7.10 -9.48 -8.41
CA ARG A 82 6.31 -10.20 -9.42
C ARG A 82 7.13 -11.21 -10.24
N PRO A 83 8.33 -10.85 -10.75
CA PRO A 83 9.19 -11.84 -11.40
C PRO A 83 9.61 -12.98 -10.49
N THR A 84 9.95 -12.69 -9.23
CA THR A 84 10.37 -13.71 -8.25
C THR A 84 9.27 -14.72 -7.93
N LEU A 85 8.01 -14.28 -7.89
CA LEU A 85 6.85 -15.15 -7.69
C LEU A 85 6.55 -16.03 -8.91
N ALA A 86 6.88 -15.56 -10.10
CA ALA A 86 6.59 -16.29 -11.35
C ALA A 86 7.30 -17.65 -11.40
N ASP A 87 8.52 -17.76 -10.86
CA ASP A 87 9.32 -18.98 -10.88
C ASP A 87 8.65 -20.16 -10.16
N VAL A 88 7.83 -19.87 -9.14
CA VAL A 88 7.18 -20.89 -8.31
C VAL A 88 5.65 -20.78 -8.31
N GLN A 89 5.08 -19.94 -9.16
CA GLN A 89 3.65 -19.61 -9.18
C GLN A 89 3.13 -19.20 -7.80
N GLY A 90 3.93 -18.35 -7.13
CA GLY A 90 3.65 -17.88 -5.78
C GLY A 90 2.54 -16.82 -5.74
N GLY A 91 1.92 -16.67 -4.56
CA GLY A 91 0.87 -15.69 -4.31
C GLY A 91 1.36 -14.40 -3.66
N ALA A 92 0.56 -13.36 -3.74
CA ALA A 92 0.80 -12.07 -3.08
C ALA A 92 -0.45 -11.55 -2.38
N LEU A 93 -0.25 -10.86 -1.26
CA LEU A 93 -1.27 -10.09 -0.56
C LEU A 93 -0.78 -8.66 -0.40
N PHE A 94 -1.58 -7.70 -0.81
CA PHE A 94 -1.33 -6.28 -0.65
C PHE A 94 -2.25 -5.73 0.42
N ILE A 95 -1.69 -5.05 1.40
CA ILE A 95 -2.44 -4.46 2.51
C ILE A 95 -2.01 -3.01 2.63
N GLY A 96 -2.91 -2.14 3.05
CA GLY A 96 -2.61 -0.75 3.37
C GLY A 96 -3.83 0.15 3.33
N THR A 97 -3.64 1.34 3.83
CA THR A 97 -4.60 2.42 3.71
C THR A 97 -4.47 3.08 2.33
N PRO A 98 -5.55 3.43 1.64
CA PRO A 98 -5.48 4.20 0.42
C PRO A 98 -4.70 5.50 0.58
N ALA A 99 -3.89 5.86 -0.41
CA ALA A 99 -3.14 7.12 -0.43
C ALA A 99 -3.36 7.83 -1.78
N GLY A 100 -4.54 8.40 -1.94
CA GLY A 100 -4.95 8.96 -3.22
C GLY A 100 -5.13 7.90 -4.31
N LYS A 101 -5.13 8.33 -5.56
CA LYS A 101 -5.22 7.44 -6.75
C LYS A 101 -3.82 7.15 -7.28
N ASN A 102 -3.06 6.37 -6.53
CA ASN A 102 -1.71 5.93 -6.88
C ASN A 102 -1.71 4.49 -7.44
N HIS A 103 -0.54 3.88 -7.57
CA HIS A 103 -0.36 2.51 -8.06
C HIS A 103 -1.14 1.45 -7.25
N PHE A 104 -1.46 1.69 -5.99
CA PHE A 104 -2.32 0.79 -5.20
C PHE A 104 -3.77 0.87 -5.67
N TYR A 105 -4.24 2.07 -6.02
CA TYR A 105 -5.55 2.25 -6.64
C TYR A 105 -5.62 1.57 -8.01
N ASP A 106 -4.58 1.72 -8.82
CA ASP A 106 -4.52 1.09 -10.14
C ASP A 106 -4.55 -0.43 -10.03
N LEU A 107 -3.82 -0.99 -9.05
CA LEU A 107 -3.83 -2.43 -8.76
C LEU A 107 -5.21 -2.89 -8.28
N TYR A 108 -5.88 -2.12 -7.41
CA TYR A 108 -7.23 -2.41 -6.93
C TYR A 108 -8.22 -2.51 -8.10
N LEU A 109 -8.19 -1.53 -9.03
CA LEU A 109 -9.04 -1.55 -10.21
C LEU A 109 -8.70 -2.67 -11.21
N ALA A 110 -7.43 -3.06 -11.31
CA ALA A 110 -7.00 -4.17 -12.14
C ALA A 110 -7.51 -5.50 -11.59
N ALA A 111 -7.45 -5.68 -10.26
CA ALA A 111 -7.92 -6.87 -9.57
C ALA A 111 -9.42 -7.14 -9.79
N GLU A 112 -10.24 -6.09 -9.92
CA GLU A 112 -11.67 -6.26 -10.22
C GLU A 112 -11.98 -6.89 -11.60
N LYS A 113 -10.98 -6.90 -12.49
CA LYS A 113 -11.12 -7.37 -13.88
C LYS A 113 -10.43 -8.68 -14.17
N ASP A 114 -9.74 -9.24 -13.20
CA ASP A 114 -8.87 -10.41 -13.34
C ASP A 114 -9.35 -11.53 -12.39
N GLU A 115 -9.72 -12.68 -12.92
CA GLU A 115 -10.26 -13.83 -12.17
C GLU A 115 -9.25 -14.45 -11.20
N ASP A 116 -7.96 -14.21 -11.39
CA ASP A 116 -6.90 -14.67 -10.50
C ASP A 116 -6.66 -13.75 -9.30
N TRP A 117 -7.40 -12.63 -9.23
CA TRP A 117 -7.28 -11.61 -8.20
C TRP A 117 -8.58 -11.39 -7.44
N GLU A 118 -8.45 -11.00 -6.19
CA GLU A 118 -9.57 -10.62 -5.35
C GLU A 118 -9.22 -9.33 -4.61
N SER A 119 -10.17 -8.38 -4.55
CA SER A 119 -9.99 -7.12 -3.85
C SER A 119 -11.03 -6.96 -2.75
N PHE A 120 -10.58 -6.42 -1.62
CA PHE A 120 -11.38 -6.18 -0.44
C PHE A 120 -11.20 -4.75 0.03
N GLN A 121 -12.29 -4.15 0.49
CA GLN A 121 -12.26 -2.83 1.10
C GLN A 121 -13.14 -2.85 2.35
N TYR A 122 -12.56 -2.48 3.48
CA TYR A 122 -13.23 -2.41 4.77
C TYR A 122 -13.05 -1.05 5.38
N THR A 123 -14.08 -0.56 6.02
CA THR A 123 -14.05 0.69 6.79
C THR A 123 -13.75 0.40 8.26
N SER A 124 -13.35 1.42 9.03
CA SER A 124 -13.16 1.27 10.48
C SER A 124 -14.46 0.87 11.20
N THR A 125 -15.62 1.17 10.62
CA THR A 125 -16.92 0.78 11.19
C THR A 125 -17.26 -0.70 10.98
N ASP A 126 -16.57 -1.38 10.06
CA ASP A 126 -16.72 -2.82 9.86
C ASP A 126 -15.99 -3.63 10.93
N ASN A 127 -15.09 -2.98 11.69
CA ASN A 127 -14.36 -3.63 12.79
C ASN A 127 -15.17 -3.55 14.10
N PRO A 128 -15.70 -4.67 14.60
CA PRO A 128 -16.52 -4.70 15.82
C PRO A 128 -15.76 -4.34 17.10
N LEU A 129 -14.44 -4.26 17.05
CA LEU A 129 -13.59 -3.90 18.20
C LEU A 129 -13.38 -2.40 18.33
N ILE A 130 -13.73 -1.60 17.31
CA ILE A 130 -13.61 -0.15 17.36
C ILE A 130 -14.90 0.44 17.98
N ASP A 131 -14.74 1.24 19.03
CA ASP A 131 -15.88 1.96 19.61
C ASP A 131 -16.43 2.98 18.58
N PRO A 132 -17.71 2.90 18.20
CA PRO A 132 -18.33 3.87 17.28
C PRO A 132 -18.16 5.33 17.72
N LYS A 133 -18.02 5.59 19.02
CA LYS A 133 -17.75 6.94 19.54
C LYS A 133 -16.43 7.49 19.10
N GLU A 134 -15.39 6.64 19.04
CA GLU A 134 -14.06 7.04 18.56
C GLU A 134 -14.10 7.41 17.07
N VAL A 135 -14.84 6.68 16.26
CA VAL A 135 -15.05 7.00 14.85
C VAL A 135 -15.74 8.37 14.71
N GLU A 136 -16.74 8.64 15.56
CA GLU A 136 -17.44 9.92 15.54
C GLU A 136 -16.56 11.08 16.04
N VAL A 137 -15.71 10.85 17.01
CA VAL A 137 -14.70 11.84 17.45
C VAL A 137 -13.70 12.13 16.32
N ALA A 138 -13.19 11.10 15.66
CA ALA A 138 -12.29 11.25 14.51
C ALA A 138 -12.96 12.06 13.39
N ARG A 139 -14.23 11.77 13.07
CA ARG A 139 -15.01 12.50 12.05
C ARG A 139 -15.10 14.00 12.33
N ARG A 140 -15.18 14.39 13.60
CA ARG A 140 -15.30 15.82 14.00
C ARG A 140 -13.95 16.52 14.10
N THR A 141 -12.88 15.78 14.34
CA THR A 141 -11.54 16.36 14.62
C THR A 141 -10.60 16.32 13.43
N MET A 142 -10.83 15.45 12.46
CA MET A 142 -10.03 15.31 11.25
C MET A 142 -10.63 16.11 10.09
N SER A 143 -9.79 16.43 9.11
CA SER A 143 -10.31 16.91 7.82
C SER A 143 -11.17 15.82 7.18
N THR A 144 -12.20 16.21 6.45
CA THR A 144 -13.10 15.27 5.75
C THR A 144 -12.30 14.29 4.85
N GLN A 145 -11.24 14.79 4.24
CA GLN A 145 -10.39 14.00 3.35
C GLN A 145 -9.57 12.96 4.11
N ALA A 146 -8.90 13.37 5.20
CA ALA A 146 -8.16 12.44 6.04
C ALA A 146 -9.08 11.39 6.66
N PHE A 147 -10.27 11.79 7.12
CA PHE A 147 -11.25 10.86 7.65
C PHE A 147 -11.69 9.82 6.61
N ARG A 148 -11.99 10.25 5.39
CA ARG A 148 -12.36 9.34 4.31
C ARG A 148 -11.24 8.37 3.93
N GLN A 149 -10.01 8.84 3.95
CA GLN A 149 -8.85 8.00 3.68
C GLN A 149 -8.63 6.96 4.79
N GLU A 150 -8.50 7.41 6.03
CA GLU A 150 -8.05 6.58 7.16
C GLU A 150 -9.17 5.72 7.77
N PHE A 151 -10.42 6.21 7.79
CA PHE A 151 -11.54 5.52 8.41
C PHE A 151 -12.51 4.88 7.42
N GLU A 152 -12.63 5.42 6.22
CA GLU A 152 -13.52 4.89 5.19
C GLU A 152 -12.75 4.13 4.09
N ALA A 153 -11.43 3.96 4.25
CA ALA A 153 -10.54 3.32 3.28
C ALA A 153 -10.76 3.82 1.83
N SER A 154 -11.07 5.10 1.68
CA SER A 154 -11.47 5.69 0.40
C SER A 154 -10.27 6.19 -0.39
N PHE A 155 -10.17 5.81 -1.66
CA PHE A 155 -9.18 6.37 -2.60
C PHE A 155 -9.56 7.80 -3.01
N VAL A 156 -9.46 8.73 -2.07
CA VAL A 156 -9.73 10.14 -2.35
C VAL A 156 -8.55 10.78 -3.03
N SER A 157 -8.77 11.42 -4.17
CA SER A 157 -7.75 12.27 -4.78
C SER A 157 -7.51 13.48 -3.88
N PHE A 158 -6.25 13.76 -3.59
CA PHE A 158 -5.87 15.04 -2.97
C PHE A 158 -6.08 16.16 -4.00
N THR A 159 -7.30 16.62 -4.12
CA THR A 159 -7.57 17.86 -4.82
C THR A 159 -7.23 19.03 -3.89
N GLY A 160 -5.96 19.14 -3.54
CA GLY A 160 -5.40 20.31 -2.86
C GLY A 160 -5.19 21.49 -3.80
N GLY A 161 -5.71 21.44 -5.01
CA GLY A 161 -5.73 22.55 -5.93
C GLY A 161 -6.78 23.59 -5.51
N ILE A 162 -6.44 24.85 -5.69
CA ILE A 162 -7.37 25.99 -5.57
C ILE A 162 -8.60 25.77 -6.47
N PHE A 163 -8.48 24.89 -7.48
CA PHE A 163 -9.52 24.55 -8.42
C PHE A 163 -10.11 23.17 -8.11
N LYS A 164 -11.43 23.09 -7.92
CA LYS A 164 -12.15 21.83 -7.82
C LYS A 164 -12.38 21.26 -9.21
N ASN A 165 -12.26 19.93 -9.38
CA ASN A 165 -12.52 19.27 -10.65
C ASN A 165 -13.91 19.57 -11.20
N GLU A 166 -14.89 19.76 -10.34
CA GLU A 166 -16.27 20.15 -10.72
C GLU A 166 -16.37 21.55 -11.37
N TRP A 167 -15.33 22.37 -11.22
CA TRP A 167 -15.26 23.70 -11.84
C TRP A 167 -14.61 23.66 -13.22
N ILE A 168 -13.93 22.58 -13.56
CA ILE A 168 -13.28 22.40 -14.85
C ILE A 168 -14.37 22.03 -15.86
N LYS A 169 -14.57 22.88 -16.84
CA LYS A 169 -15.44 22.61 -17.97
C LYS A 169 -14.58 22.36 -19.19
N TYR A 170 -14.90 21.30 -19.89
CA TYR A 170 -14.33 21.00 -21.18
C TYR A 170 -15.34 21.45 -22.22
N ASP A 171 -14.89 22.22 -23.20
CA ASP A 171 -15.69 22.66 -24.33
C ASP A 171 -14.90 22.32 -25.60
N ASP A 172 -15.54 21.68 -26.56
CA ASP A 172 -14.95 21.29 -27.82
C ASP A 172 -15.07 22.41 -28.86
N GLU A 173 -15.78 23.51 -28.53
CA GLU A 173 -15.93 24.67 -29.41
C GLU A 173 -14.94 25.77 -29.00
N GLU A 174 -14.11 26.18 -29.94
CA GLU A 174 -13.22 27.32 -29.78
C GLU A 174 -14.08 28.62 -29.80
N PRO A 175 -13.98 29.49 -28.76
CA PRO A 175 -14.74 30.72 -28.75
C PRO A 175 -14.33 31.61 -29.90
N GLU A 176 -15.31 32.10 -30.67
CA GLU A 176 -15.09 32.90 -31.91
C GLU A 176 -14.46 34.27 -31.63
N ASP A 177 -14.56 34.80 -30.40
CA ASP A 177 -13.99 36.10 -29.98
C ASP A 177 -13.42 36.05 -28.57
N GLY A 178 -12.20 36.52 -28.34
CA GLY A 178 -11.61 36.69 -27.04
C GLY A 178 -10.07 36.75 -27.01
N ASN A 179 -9.52 37.21 -25.89
CA ASN A 179 -8.09 37.13 -25.63
C ASN A 179 -7.81 35.81 -24.91
N PHE A 180 -7.01 34.95 -25.49
CA PHE A 180 -6.60 33.71 -24.87
C PHE A 180 -5.42 33.96 -23.93
N VAL A 181 -5.53 33.54 -22.65
CA VAL A 181 -4.45 33.54 -21.71
C VAL A 181 -4.19 32.12 -21.28
N ILE A 182 -3.01 31.62 -21.59
CA ILE A 182 -2.52 30.34 -21.05
C ILE A 182 -1.60 30.66 -19.88
N ALA A 183 -2.01 30.33 -18.67
CA ALA A 183 -1.16 30.41 -17.48
C ALA A 183 -0.67 29.00 -17.14
N VAL A 184 0.65 28.80 -17.13
CA VAL A 184 1.28 27.56 -16.70
C VAL A 184 2.09 27.90 -15.47
N ASP A 185 1.76 27.29 -14.32
CA ASP A 185 2.59 27.34 -13.13
C ASP A 185 3.48 26.09 -13.10
N PRO A 186 4.79 26.22 -13.39
CA PRO A 186 5.72 25.10 -13.32
C PRO A 186 6.19 24.77 -11.90
N ALA A 187 5.70 25.48 -10.87
CA ALA A 187 6.06 25.24 -9.50
C ALA A 187 5.42 23.94 -8.97
N GLY A 188 6.10 22.84 -9.14
CA GLY A 188 5.62 21.52 -8.68
C GLY A 188 6.56 20.37 -8.99
N TYR A 189 7.63 20.61 -9.71
CA TYR A 189 8.68 19.62 -9.88
C TYR A 189 9.90 20.03 -9.06
N GLU A 190 9.97 19.59 -7.81
CA GLU A 190 11.26 19.42 -7.18
C GLU A 190 11.93 18.23 -7.85
N SER A 191 12.93 18.53 -8.67
CA SER A 191 13.91 17.53 -9.10
C SER A 191 14.64 17.09 -7.84
N VAL A 192 14.34 15.88 -7.37
CA VAL A 192 15.18 15.21 -6.38
C VAL A 192 16.45 14.79 -7.13
N GLU A 193 17.57 15.45 -6.84
CA GLU A 193 18.90 14.99 -7.16
C GLU A 193 19.25 13.71 -6.38
#